data_95d70b4e75d492dcccfd765cb027c084
#
_entry.id   95d70b4e75d492dcccfd765cb027c084
#
_cell.length_a   1.000
_cell.length_b   1.000
_cell.length_c   1.000
_cell.angle_alpha   90.00
_cell.angle_beta   90.00
_cell.angle_gamma   90.00
#
_symmetry.space_group_name_H-M   'P 1'
#
loop_
_entity.id
_entity.type
_entity.pdbx_description
1 polymer ?
#
loop_
_entity_poly.entity_id
_entity_poly.type
_entity_poly.pdbx_seq_one_letter_code
_entity_poly.pdbx_strand_id
1 'polypeptide(L)'
;FTKIRDGGRAVLRAGLDIVLPPLCPSCRAPLGGGAGLCADCWSKLSLIEPPYCARLGIPFVYDPGPGLLSMEAMANPPAYDRARAAVRYDEVARSLVLAFKYADRLDLAPMMGAWMARAGRELLTDADALMPVPLHWRRLWARRFNQAAALAGAISDISGVPVLPDIRRRVRATPQQVGLSKTDRA
;
A
#
# COMPACT_ATOMS: atom_id res chain seq x y z
N PHE A 1 -22.94 -15.96 26.01
CA PHE A 1 -23.38 -16.59 24.73
C PHE A 1 -22.42 -16.28 23.52
N THR A 2 -21.44 -15.39 23.66
CA THR A 2 -20.55 -14.96 22.53
C THR A 2 -19.39 -15.93 22.29
N LYS A 3 -18.86 -16.61 23.30
CA LYS A 3 -17.69 -17.52 23.18
C LYS A 3 -17.92 -18.80 22.38
N ILE A 4 -19.16 -19.30 22.26
CA ILE A 4 -19.45 -20.56 21.54
C ILE A 4 -19.47 -20.34 20.01
N ARG A 5 -19.81 -19.14 19.54
CA ARG A 5 -19.82 -18.81 18.09
C ARG A 5 -18.43 -18.65 17.48
N ASP A 6 -17.42 -18.28 18.28
CA ASP A 6 -16.04 -18.10 17.81
C ASP A 6 -15.30 -19.42 17.62
N GLY A 7 -15.58 -20.43 18.48
CA GLY A 7 -14.98 -21.76 18.36
C GLY A 7 -15.43 -22.50 17.08
N GLY A 8 -16.71 -22.43 16.71
CA GLY A 8 -17.24 -23.06 15.52
C GLY A 8 -16.67 -22.46 14.21
N ARG A 9 -16.46 -21.13 14.20
CA ARG A 9 -15.85 -20.42 13.08
C ARG A 9 -14.37 -20.75 12.92
N ALA A 10 -13.64 -20.93 14.03
CA ALA A 10 -12.23 -21.31 14.01
C ALA A 10 -12.03 -22.73 13.47
N VAL A 11 -12.86 -23.69 13.91
CA VAL A 11 -12.82 -25.08 13.42
C VAL A 11 -13.20 -25.17 11.94
N LEU A 12 -14.22 -24.43 11.50
CA LEU A 12 -14.62 -24.39 10.09
C LEU A 12 -13.54 -23.76 9.22
N ARG A 13 -12.88 -22.68 9.68
CA ARG A 13 -11.73 -22.09 8.98
C ARG A 13 -10.56 -23.06 8.90
N ALA A 14 -10.19 -23.72 10.01
CA ALA A 14 -9.13 -24.71 10.00
C ALA A 14 -9.41 -25.87 9.02
N GLY A 15 -10.65 -26.34 8.93
CA GLY A 15 -11.05 -27.35 7.95
C GLY A 15 -11.00 -26.85 6.51
N LEU A 16 -11.39 -25.61 6.26
CA LEU A 16 -11.29 -24.98 4.94
C LEU A 16 -9.84 -24.73 4.53
N ASP A 17 -8.97 -24.35 5.47
CA ASP A 17 -7.55 -24.10 5.24
C ASP A 17 -6.78 -25.39 4.86
N ILE A 18 -7.30 -26.57 5.25
CA ILE A 18 -6.73 -27.88 4.84
C ILE A 18 -7.08 -28.18 3.36
N VAL A 19 -8.29 -27.85 2.93
CA VAL A 19 -8.78 -28.12 1.55
C VAL A 19 -8.38 -27.01 0.58
N LEU A 20 -8.36 -25.77 1.06
CA LEU A 20 -8.02 -24.56 0.31
C LEU A 20 -7.00 -23.74 1.14
N PRO A 21 -5.73 -24.18 1.20
CA PRO A 21 -4.73 -23.48 1.98
C PRO A 21 -4.58 -22.04 1.48
N PRO A 22 -4.42 -21.07 2.39
CA PRO A 22 -4.12 -19.70 2.01
C PRO A 22 -2.81 -19.68 1.23
N LEU A 23 -2.81 -18.98 0.10
CA LEU A 23 -1.66 -18.89 -0.79
C LEU A 23 -0.97 -17.54 -0.66
N CYS A 24 0.36 -17.55 -0.73
CA CYS A 24 1.15 -16.34 -0.80
C CYS A 24 0.70 -15.47 -2.00
N PRO A 25 0.32 -14.21 -1.77
CA PRO A 25 -0.19 -13.36 -2.84
C PRO A 25 0.86 -12.99 -3.90
N SER A 26 2.14 -13.20 -3.63
CA SER A 26 3.24 -12.95 -4.58
C SER A 26 3.59 -14.22 -5.39
N CYS A 27 4.01 -15.31 -4.74
CA CYS A 27 4.51 -16.50 -5.42
C CYS A 27 3.52 -17.67 -5.46
N ARG A 28 2.36 -17.55 -4.80
CA ARG A 28 1.32 -18.59 -4.66
C ARG A 28 1.74 -19.84 -3.91
N ALA A 29 2.88 -19.84 -3.23
CA ALA A 29 3.23 -20.92 -2.31
C ALA A 29 2.19 -21.04 -1.19
N PRO A 30 1.85 -22.24 -0.71
CA PRO A 30 0.95 -22.44 0.40
C PRO A 30 1.52 -21.81 1.67
N LEU A 31 0.66 -21.15 2.44
CA LEU A 31 0.99 -20.58 3.75
C LEU A 31 0.60 -21.59 4.83
N GLY A 32 1.47 -21.80 5.80
CA GLY A 32 1.21 -22.72 6.93
C GLY A 32 0.18 -22.19 7.95
N GLY A 33 -0.49 -21.09 7.63
CA GLY A 33 -1.52 -20.45 8.43
C GLY A 33 -1.42 -18.92 8.32
N GLY A 34 -2.58 -18.25 8.44
CA GLY A 34 -2.65 -16.79 8.40
C GLY A 34 -2.62 -16.17 7.02
N ALA A 35 -2.80 -14.84 6.98
CA ALA A 35 -2.74 -14.02 5.77
C ALA A 35 -1.38 -13.32 5.70
N GLY A 36 -0.80 -13.20 4.52
CA GLY A 36 0.45 -12.46 4.33
C GLY A 36 1.35 -13.06 3.27
N LEU A 37 2.63 -12.75 3.34
CA LEU A 37 3.67 -13.31 2.46
C LEU A 37 4.28 -14.56 3.09
N CYS A 38 4.73 -15.52 2.24
CA CYS A 38 5.59 -16.59 2.71
C CYS A 38 6.97 -16.04 3.12
N ALA A 39 7.73 -16.81 3.89
CA ALA A 39 9.04 -16.40 4.40
C ALA A 39 10.01 -15.99 3.27
N ASP A 40 10.01 -16.72 2.16
CA ASP A 40 10.86 -16.42 1.01
C ASP A 40 10.50 -15.09 0.33
N CYS A 41 9.21 -14.81 0.12
CA CYS A 41 8.80 -13.52 -0.41
C CYS A 41 9.01 -12.36 0.58
N TRP A 42 8.84 -12.65 1.87
CA TRP A 42 9.10 -11.65 2.90
C TRP A 42 10.58 -11.24 2.96
N SER A 43 11.50 -12.21 2.87
CA SER A 43 12.94 -11.94 2.88
C SER A 43 13.43 -11.15 1.64
N LYS A 44 12.69 -11.22 0.53
CA LYS A 44 13.00 -10.50 -0.72
C LYS A 44 12.33 -9.12 -0.78
N LEU A 45 11.41 -8.82 0.13
CA LEU A 45 10.72 -7.53 0.16
C LEU A 45 11.59 -6.48 0.83
N SER A 46 11.88 -5.39 0.13
CA SER A 46 12.70 -4.30 0.64
C SER A 46 11.82 -3.21 1.24
N LEU A 47 11.66 -3.20 2.55
CA LEU A 47 11.03 -2.09 3.27
C LEU A 47 11.92 -0.85 3.21
N ILE A 48 11.28 0.32 3.09
CA ILE A 48 12.00 1.60 3.15
C ILE A 48 11.97 2.10 4.59
N GLU A 49 13.17 2.25 5.15
CA GLU A 49 13.40 2.73 6.51
C GLU A 49 14.43 3.88 6.50
N PRO A 50 14.51 4.68 7.57
CA PRO A 50 15.56 5.68 7.69
C PRO A 50 16.96 5.05 7.55
N PRO A 51 17.94 5.79 7.03
CA PRO A 51 17.89 7.18 6.65
C PRO A 51 17.31 7.41 5.24
N TYR A 52 16.43 8.41 5.10
CA TYR A 52 15.85 8.82 3.82
C TYR A 52 15.69 10.35 3.74
N CYS A 53 15.53 10.87 2.51
CA CYS A 53 15.28 12.29 2.27
C CYS A 53 14.00 12.74 3.00
N ALA A 54 14.11 13.78 3.81
CA ALA A 54 13.00 14.29 4.63
C ALA A 54 11.77 14.68 3.80
N ARG A 55 11.96 15.18 2.57
CA ARG A 55 10.87 15.58 1.68
C ARG A 55 10.40 14.44 0.77
N LEU A 56 11.30 13.77 0.04
CA LEU A 56 10.95 12.79 -0.98
C LEU A 56 10.76 11.36 -0.43
N GLY A 57 11.29 11.04 0.78
CA GLY A 57 11.28 9.69 1.33
C GLY A 57 12.15 8.69 0.56
N ILE A 58 13.06 9.18 -0.28
CA ILE A 58 14.03 8.35 -1.01
C ILE A 58 15.15 7.94 -0.05
N PRO A 59 15.45 6.64 0.09
CA PRO A 59 16.48 6.19 1.01
C PRO A 59 17.87 6.68 0.58
N PHE A 60 18.66 7.09 1.56
CA PHE A 60 20.08 7.40 1.37
C PHE A 60 20.93 6.13 1.41
N VAL A 61 22.08 6.17 0.77
CA VAL A 61 23.07 5.07 0.80
C VAL A 61 23.87 5.08 2.12
N TYR A 62 24.01 6.25 2.73
CA TYR A 62 24.67 6.48 4.01
C TYR A 62 23.79 7.36 4.90
N ASP A 63 24.05 7.39 6.19
CA ASP A 63 23.32 8.28 7.09
C ASP A 63 23.91 9.70 7.08
N PRO A 64 23.22 10.66 6.42
CA PRO A 64 23.70 12.04 6.37
C PRO A 64 23.23 12.86 7.60
N GLY A 65 22.51 12.25 8.55
CA GLY A 65 21.89 12.90 9.69
C GLY A 65 20.41 13.21 9.48
N PRO A 66 19.72 13.65 10.55
CA PRO A 66 18.28 13.88 10.53
C PRO A 66 17.90 15.13 9.71
N GLY A 67 16.73 15.06 9.04
CA GLY A 67 16.11 16.21 8.37
C GLY A 67 16.75 16.62 7.05
N LEU A 68 17.76 15.90 6.55
CA LEU A 68 18.44 16.28 5.32
C LEU A 68 17.63 16.02 4.08
N LEU A 69 17.80 16.90 3.09
CA LEU A 69 17.20 16.81 1.77
C LEU A 69 18.19 16.20 0.77
N SER A 70 17.69 15.39 -0.12
CA SER A 70 18.49 14.91 -1.27
C SER A 70 18.74 16.04 -2.26
N MET A 71 19.80 15.92 -3.06
CA MET A 71 20.11 16.87 -4.14
C MET A 71 18.92 17.08 -5.08
N GLU A 72 18.18 16.00 -5.38
CA GLU A 72 16.97 16.06 -6.20
C GLU A 72 15.86 16.91 -5.56
N ALA A 73 15.65 16.77 -4.25
CA ALA A 73 14.65 17.56 -3.53
C ALA A 73 15.00 19.04 -3.44
N MET A 74 16.28 19.37 -3.46
CA MET A 74 16.77 20.75 -3.46
C MET A 74 16.71 21.38 -4.86
N ALA A 75 17.10 20.63 -5.88
CA ALA A 75 17.13 21.13 -7.27
C ALA A 75 15.72 21.26 -7.87
N ASN A 76 14.82 20.31 -7.56
CA ASN A 76 13.47 20.25 -8.09
C ASN A 76 12.48 20.02 -6.95
N PRO A 77 12.18 21.01 -6.12
CA PRO A 77 11.28 20.85 -5.00
C PRO A 77 9.85 20.51 -5.46
N PRO A 78 9.26 19.40 -4.98
CA PRO A 78 7.88 19.07 -5.33
C PRO A 78 6.89 20.04 -4.66
N ALA A 79 5.65 20.04 -5.15
CA ALA A 79 4.56 20.85 -4.59
C ALA A 79 4.06 20.35 -3.22
N TYR A 80 4.48 19.18 -2.77
CA TYR A 80 4.14 18.63 -1.46
C TYR A 80 5.31 18.80 -0.47
N ASP A 81 5.00 18.80 0.82
CA ASP A 81 6.00 19.00 1.88
C ASP A 81 6.78 17.71 2.15
N ARG A 82 6.09 16.59 2.30
CA ARG A 82 6.69 15.31 2.67
C ARG A 82 6.00 14.15 1.95
N ALA A 83 6.79 13.18 1.52
CA ALA A 83 6.29 11.89 1.00
C ALA A 83 7.00 10.73 1.68
N ARG A 84 6.31 9.61 1.82
CA ARG A 84 6.88 8.35 2.31
C ARG A 84 6.44 7.22 1.41
N ALA A 85 7.35 6.30 1.16
CA ALA A 85 7.07 5.04 0.49
C ALA A 85 7.33 3.88 1.45
N ALA A 86 6.46 2.89 1.44
CA ALA A 86 6.56 1.77 2.36
C ALA A 86 7.61 0.73 1.93
N VAL A 87 7.72 0.51 0.63
CA VAL A 87 8.56 -0.54 0.04
C VAL A 87 9.26 -0.03 -1.21
N ARG A 88 10.43 -0.60 -1.54
CA ARG A 88 11.03 -0.45 -2.86
C ARG A 88 10.17 -1.20 -3.89
N TYR A 89 10.13 -0.71 -5.12
CA TYR A 89 9.38 -1.36 -6.19
C TYR A 89 10.22 -2.48 -6.80
N ASP A 90 10.49 -3.51 -5.97
CA ASP A 90 11.13 -4.77 -6.35
C ASP A 90 10.12 -5.74 -6.97
N GLU A 91 10.56 -6.96 -7.27
CA GLU A 91 9.73 -7.98 -7.92
C GLU A 91 8.52 -8.37 -7.04
N VAL A 92 8.73 -8.54 -5.73
CA VAL A 92 7.66 -8.90 -4.78
C VAL A 92 6.66 -7.76 -4.67
N ALA A 93 7.11 -6.53 -4.43
CA ALA A 93 6.23 -5.36 -4.35
C ALA A 93 5.46 -5.14 -5.66
N ARG A 94 6.12 -5.34 -6.82
CA ARG A 94 5.48 -5.25 -8.13
C ARG A 94 4.36 -6.27 -8.27
N SER A 95 4.60 -7.52 -7.90
CA SER A 95 3.59 -8.60 -7.98
C SER A 95 2.36 -8.28 -7.14
N LEU A 96 2.55 -7.80 -5.89
CA LEU A 96 1.47 -7.39 -4.99
C LEU A 96 0.67 -6.21 -5.54
N VAL A 97 1.36 -5.18 -6.05
CA VAL A 97 0.70 -4.01 -6.64
C VAL A 97 -0.11 -4.38 -7.88
N LEU A 98 0.38 -5.31 -8.72
CA LEU A 98 -0.36 -5.79 -9.88
C LEU A 98 -1.56 -6.63 -9.46
N ALA A 99 -1.40 -7.54 -8.49
CA ALA A 99 -2.51 -8.33 -7.95
C ALA A 99 -3.60 -7.42 -7.36
N PHE A 100 -3.22 -6.42 -6.57
CA PHE A 100 -4.13 -5.44 -5.98
C PHE A 100 -4.86 -4.57 -7.01
N LYS A 101 -4.18 -4.22 -8.13
CA LYS A 101 -4.76 -3.37 -9.18
C LYS A 101 -5.62 -4.10 -10.20
N TYR A 102 -5.34 -5.38 -10.48
CA TYR A 102 -5.89 -6.07 -11.65
C TYR A 102 -6.49 -7.44 -11.35
N ALA A 103 -6.29 -8.00 -10.16
CA ALA A 103 -6.80 -9.31 -9.77
C ALA A 103 -7.83 -9.25 -8.61
N ASP A 104 -8.46 -8.10 -8.42
CA ASP A 104 -9.50 -7.86 -7.40
C ASP A 104 -9.10 -8.27 -5.95
N ARG A 105 -7.78 -8.27 -5.64
CA ARG A 105 -7.22 -8.72 -4.37
C ARG A 105 -7.33 -7.63 -3.29
N LEU A 106 -8.57 -7.26 -2.91
CA LEU A 106 -8.84 -6.32 -1.80
C LEU A 106 -8.33 -6.82 -0.45
N ASP A 107 -8.21 -8.12 -0.28
CA ASP A 107 -7.65 -8.78 0.90
C ASP A 107 -6.20 -8.35 1.20
N LEU A 108 -5.50 -7.74 0.24
CA LEU A 108 -4.15 -7.19 0.44
C LEU A 108 -4.16 -5.80 1.10
N ALA A 109 -5.29 -5.10 1.11
CA ALA A 109 -5.36 -3.73 1.63
C ALA A 109 -4.94 -3.61 3.11
N PRO A 110 -5.34 -4.50 4.04
CA PRO A 110 -4.91 -4.42 5.43
C PRO A 110 -3.39 -4.57 5.58
N MET A 111 -2.77 -5.53 4.90
CA MET A 111 -1.33 -5.76 4.95
C MET A 111 -0.55 -4.58 4.36
N MET A 112 -0.92 -4.14 3.16
CA MET A 112 -0.26 -3.01 2.49
C MET A 112 -0.51 -1.70 3.24
N GLY A 113 -1.71 -1.50 3.78
CA GLY A 113 -2.07 -0.36 4.61
C GLY A 113 -1.26 -0.29 5.89
N ALA A 114 -0.99 -1.43 6.54
CA ALA A 114 -0.13 -1.49 7.73
C ALA A 114 1.31 -1.07 7.41
N TRP A 115 1.87 -1.50 6.28
CA TRP A 115 3.19 -1.05 5.84
C TRP A 115 3.22 0.46 5.56
N MET A 116 2.17 0.99 4.91
CA MET A 116 2.04 2.41 4.63
C MET A 116 1.86 3.23 5.92
N ALA A 117 1.04 2.77 6.87
CA ALA A 117 0.86 3.43 8.16
C ALA A 117 2.18 3.46 8.96
N ARG A 118 2.96 2.37 8.93
CA ARG A 118 4.30 2.31 9.54
C ARG A 118 5.25 3.32 8.92
N ALA A 119 5.37 3.33 7.59
CA ALA A 119 6.27 4.21 6.87
C ALA A 119 5.87 5.68 6.98
N GLY A 120 4.58 5.97 7.02
CA GLY A 120 4.01 7.31 7.13
C GLY A 120 3.68 7.74 8.56
N ARG A 121 4.15 7.05 9.61
CA ARG A 121 3.79 7.32 11.01
C ARG A 121 3.91 8.80 11.38
N GLU A 122 5.00 9.44 11.02
CA GLU A 122 5.24 10.85 11.29
C GLU A 122 4.30 11.79 10.52
N LEU A 123 3.80 11.36 9.33
CA LEU A 123 2.83 12.12 8.56
C LEU A 123 1.43 12.00 9.16
N LEU A 124 1.14 10.87 9.79
CA LEU A 124 -0.16 10.59 10.38
C LEU A 124 -0.38 11.29 11.73
N THR A 125 0.70 11.73 12.39
CA THR A 125 0.63 12.46 13.67
C THR A 125 0.06 13.87 13.52
N ASP A 126 0.29 14.52 12.39
CA ASP A 126 -0.15 15.88 12.09
C ASP A 126 -1.17 15.96 10.94
N ALA A 127 -1.69 14.82 10.51
CA ALA A 127 -2.68 14.76 9.44
C ALA A 127 -4.11 14.93 9.97
N ASP A 128 -4.85 15.88 9.41
CA ASP A 128 -6.28 16.08 9.70
C ASP A 128 -7.16 15.04 9.00
N ALA A 129 -6.76 14.57 7.82
CA ALA A 129 -7.50 13.61 7.03
C ALA A 129 -6.65 12.89 5.98
N LEU A 130 -7.11 11.70 5.58
CA LEU A 130 -6.60 10.93 4.45
C LEU A 130 -7.47 11.18 3.21
N MET A 131 -6.85 11.68 2.15
CA MET A 131 -7.51 11.89 0.87
C MET A 131 -6.99 10.91 -0.18
N PRO A 132 -7.74 9.86 -0.52
CA PRO A 132 -7.32 8.93 -1.55
C PRO A 132 -7.34 9.59 -2.94
N VAL A 133 -6.34 9.30 -3.76
CA VAL A 133 -6.31 9.78 -5.15
C VAL A 133 -7.54 9.25 -5.90
N PRO A 134 -8.37 10.11 -6.50
CA PRO A 134 -9.59 9.68 -7.16
C PRO A 134 -9.31 8.97 -8.48
N LEU A 135 -10.10 7.96 -8.77
CA LEU A 135 -10.14 7.33 -10.08
C LEU A 135 -11.20 8.03 -10.97
N HIS A 136 -10.92 8.10 -12.26
CA HIS A 136 -11.96 8.44 -13.23
C HIS A 136 -13.02 7.33 -13.26
N TRP A 137 -14.32 7.67 -13.41
CA TRP A 137 -15.44 6.74 -13.31
C TRP A 137 -15.29 5.51 -14.21
N ARG A 138 -14.76 5.64 -15.43
CA ARG A 138 -14.50 4.51 -16.34
C ARG A 138 -13.52 3.50 -15.74
N ARG A 139 -12.49 3.96 -15.02
CA ARG A 139 -11.54 3.08 -14.33
C ARG A 139 -12.13 2.47 -13.08
N LEU A 140 -12.98 3.22 -12.37
CA LEU A 140 -13.71 2.70 -11.22
C LEU A 140 -14.61 1.53 -11.62
N TRP A 141 -15.34 1.67 -12.73
CA TRP A 141 -16.15 0.60 -13.30
C TRP A 141 -15.30 -0.63 -13.69
N ALA A 142 -14.19 -0.42 -14.39
CA ALA A 142 -13.31 -1.51 -14.82
C ALA A 142 -12.62 -2.22 -13.65
N ARG A 143 -12.31 -1.50 -12.56
CA ARG A 143 -11.61 -2.02 -11.38
C ARG A 143 -12.52 -2.38 -10.22
N ARG A 144 -13.82 -2.09 -10.32
CA ARG A 144 -14.84 -2.29 -9.30
C ARG A 144 -14.63 -1.50 -8.00
N PHE A 145 -13.42 -1.03 -7.68
CA PHE A 145 -13.11 -0.27 -6.49
C PHE A 145 -11.93 0.70 -6.71
N ASN A 146 -11.80 1.68 -5.82
CA ASN A 146 -10.66 2.56 -5.78
C ASN A 146 -9.60 1.99 -4.82
N GLN A 147 -8.47 1.54 -5.37
CA GLN A 147 -7.35 0.98 -4.61
C GLN A 147 -6.80 1.95 -3.57
N ALA A 148 -6.69 3.25 -3.92
CA ALA A 148 -6.22 4.26 -2.98
C ALA A 148 -7.20 4.45 -1.81
N ALA A 149 -8.51 4.35 -2.06
CA ALA A 149 -9.51 4.43 -1.00
C ALA A 149 -9.47 3.20 -0.07
N ALA A 150 -9.27 1.99 -0.62
CA ALA A 150 -9.12 0.79 0.19
C ALA A 150 -7.88 0.86 1.10
N LEU A 151 -6.75 1.36 0.58
CA LEU A 151 -5.54 1.58 1.38
C LEU A 151 -5.74 2.68 2.43
N ALA A 152 -6.39 3.80 2.06
CA ALA A 152 -6.70 4.86 3.00
C ALA A 152 -7.60 4.37 4.16
N GLY A 153 -8.60 3.51 3.86
CA GLY A 153 -9.40 2.86 4.89
C GLY A 153 -8.56 2.03 5.85
N ALA A 154 -7.69 1.16 5.32
CA ALA A 154 -6.82 0.33 6.14
C ALA A 154 -5.83 1.16 6.98
N ILE A 155 -5.34 2.30 6.48
CA ILE A 155 -4.50 3.23 7.25
C ILE A 155 -5.33 3.91 8.33
N SER A 156 -6.56 4.34 8.01
CA SER A 156 -7.48 4.97 8.95
C SER A 156 -7.81 4.05 10.14
N ASP A 157 -8.06 2.76 9.87
CA ASP A 157 -8.33 1.75 10.90
C ASP A 157 -7.17 1.63 11.91
N ILE A 158 -5.93 1.90 11.47
CA ILE A 158 -4.73 1.81 12.32
C ILE A 158 -4.43 3.14 13.01
N SER A 159 -4.56 4.26 12.29
CA SER A 159 -4.11 5.57 12.74
C SER A 159 -5.20 6.40 13.43
N GLY A 160 -6.47 6.07 13.18
CA GLY A 160 -7.61 6.89 13.61
C GLY A 160 -7.83 8.15 12.76
N VAL A 161 -6.97 8.45 11.78
CA VAL A 161 -7.11 9.62 10.91
C VAL A 161 -8.28 9.38 9.93
N PRO A 162 -9.28 10.29 9.85
CA PRO A 162 -10.46 10.07 9.03
C PRO A 162 -10.16 10.07 7.53
N VAL A 163 -10.92 9.27 6.77
CA VAL A 163 -10.83 9.25 5.30
C VAL A 163 -11.89 10.17 4.71
N LEU A 164 -11.48 11.06 3.83
CA LEU A 164 -12.34 11.98 3.09
C LEU A 164 -12.26 11.70 1.58
N PRO A 165 -13.01 10.71 1.07
CA PRO A 165 -12.87 10.23 -0.31
C PRO A 165 -13.42 11.20 -1.36
N ASP A 166 -14.39 12.05 -1.00
CA ASP A 166 -15.19 12.85 -1.95
C ASP A 166 -14.71 14.28 -2.14
N ILE A 167 -13.66 14.71 -1.43
CA ILE A 167 -13.13 16.08 -1.55
C ILE A 167 -12.57 16.37 -2.95
N ARG A 168 -12.08 15.33 -3.64
CA ARG A 168 -11.53 15.45 -4.99
C ARG A 168 -12.20 14.50 -5.97
N ARG A 169 -12.55 15.03 -7.14
CA ARG A 169 -13.11 14.25 -8.24
C ARG A 169 -12.22 14.33 -9.48
N ARG A 170 -11.93 13.18 -10.08
CA ARG A 170 -11.20 13.13 -11.35
C ARG A 170 -12.16 13.30 -12.52
N VAL A 171 -12.13 14.49 -13.13
CA VAL A 171 -13.02 14.84 -14.26
C VAL A 171 -12.44 14.43 -15.62
N ARG A 172 -11.10 14.34 -15.77
CA ARG A 172 -10.44 14.00 -17.04
C ARG A 172 -10.05 12.52 -17.06
N ALA A 173 -10.47 11.80 -18.10
CA ALA A 173 -9.94 10.48 -18.41
C ALA A 173 -8.54 10.62 -19.03
N THR A 174 -7.50 10.15 -18.34
CA THR A 174 -6.14 10.11 -18.90
C THR A 174 -5.78 8.70 -19.35
N PRO A 175 -4.94 8.52 -20.39
CA PRO A 175 -4.47 7.21 -20.80
C PRO A 175 -3.69 6.51 -19.68
N GLN A 176 -3.47 5.20 -19.83
CA GLN A 176 -2.61 4.46 -18.92
C GLN A 176 -1.16 4.89 -19.14
N GLN A 177 -0.43 5.11 -18.03
CA GLN A 177 0.98 5.50 -18.10
C GLN A 177 1.95 4.30 -18.26
N VAL A 178 1.40 3.09 -18.26
CA VAL A 178 2.18 1.87 -18.47
C VAL A 178 2.65 1.84 -19.92
N GLY A 179 3.97 1.71 -20.12
CA GLY A 179 4.58 1.73 -21.46
C GLY A 179 4.96 3.12 -21.99
N LEU A 180 4.60 4.20 -21.32
CA LEU A 180 5.01 5.55 -21.70
C LEU A 180 6.45 5.85 -21.24
N SER A 181 7.20 6.57 -22.05
CA SER A 181 8.52 7.11 -21.68
C SER A 181 8.41 8.12 -20.53
N LYS A 182 9.54 8.50 -19.92
CA LYS A 182 9.57 9.52 -18.85
C LYS A 182 9.04 10.87 -19.36
N THR A 183 9.34 11.24 -20.60
CA THR A 183 8.87 12.46 -21.27
C THR A 183 7.38 12.46 -21.56
N ASP A 184 6.80 11.31 -21.90
CA ASP A 184 5.37 11.20 -22.22
C ASP A 184 4.48 11.16 -20.95
N ARG A 185 5.09 11.05 -19.77
CA ARG A 185 4.39 11.08 -18.47
C ARG A 185 4.27 12.47 -17.88
N ALA A 186 5.04 13.42 -18.39
CA ALA A 186 4.96 14.82 -17.99
C ALA A 186 3.83 15.54 -18.72
#